data_f5903e42110658bfa9befe17a6e96fbf
#
_entry.id   f5903e42110658bfa9befe17a6e96fbf
#
_cell.length_a   1.000
_cell.length_b   1.000
_cell.length_c   1.000
_cell.angle_alpha   90.00
_cell.angle_beta   90.00
_cell.angle_gamma   90.00
#
_symmetry.space_group_name_H-M   'P 1'
#
loop_
_entity.id
_entity.type
_entity.pdbx_description
1 polymer ?
#
loop_
_entity_poly.entity_id
_entity_poly.type
_entity_poly.pdbx_seq_one_letter_code
_entity_poly.pdbx_strand_id
1 'polypeptide(L)'
;MPATSHRPLDPENPDILYGSTSSLWDARHPIEWAIKRIAALGLQGIEPYAKQIENHRADPLALKEKFDESGVTLIDVSNGAQGQSTIFTDPAETPKTITDHVAFARDFLQPFGCDVWKVNMGPRPAEGTTDDELKILTETLNEIGRQTKEMGIRLAPHPHVWGPVE
;
A
#
# COMPACT_ATOMS: atom_id res chain seq x y z
N MET A 1 -27.91 -12.35 2.64
CA MET A 1 -27.74 -12.93 1.31
C MET A 1 -26.64 -13.97 1.40
N PRO A 2 -26.71 -15.14 0.74
CA PRO A 2 -25.62 -16.09 0.80
C PRO A 2 -24.38 -15.45 0.19
N ALA A 3 -23.23 -15.62 0.87
CA ALA A 3 -21.95 -15.24 0.35
C ALA A 3 -21.81 -15.83 -1.06
N THR A 4 -21.60 -14.99 -2.06
CA THR A 4 -21.26 -15.43 -3.41
C THR A 4 -19.96 -16.22 -3.28
N SER A 5 -20.04 -17.53 -3.42
CA SER A 5 -18.85 -18.37 -3.51
C SER A 5 -18.10 -17.93 -4.75
N HIS A 6 -17.06 -17.12 -4.58
CA HIS A 6 -16.18 -16.77 -5.68
C HIS A 6 -15.56 -18.06 -6.22
N ARG A 7 -15.90 -18.41 -7.46
CA ARG A 7 -15.24 -19.50 -8.14
C ARG A 7 -13.80 -19.07 -8.39
N PRO A 8 -12.79 -19.85 -8.00
CA PRO A 8 -11.40 -19.52 -8.29
C PRO A 8 -11.23 -19.29 -9.80
N LEU A 9 -10.50 -18.24 -10.16
CA LEU A 9 -10.17 -17.98 -11.58
C LEU A 9 -9.26 -19.07 -12.15
N ASP A 10 -8.48 -19.72 -11.29
CA ASP A 10 -7.68 -20.89 -11.58
C ASP A 10 -8.17 -22.08 -10.75
N PRO A 11 -9.01 -22.97 -11.31
CA PRO A 11 -9.51 -24.13 -10.59
C PRO A 11 -8.43 -25.19 -10.30
N GLU A 12 -7.28 -25.15 -10.98
CA GLU A 12 -6.15 -26.05 -10.75
C GLU A 12 -5.28 -25.58 -9.56
N ASN A 13 -5.43 -24.31 -9.17
CA ASN A 13 -4.68 -23.71 -8.07
C ASN A 13 -5.57 -22.80 -7.21
N PRO A 14 -6.48 -23.39 -6.40
CA PRO A 14 -7.49 -22.64 -5.65
C PRO A 14 -6.90 -21.72 -4.57
N ASP A 15 -5.63 -21.91 -4.19
CA ASP A 15 -4.94 -21.09 -3.20
C ASP A 15 -4.37 -19.79 -3.79
N ILE A 16 -4.35 -19.65 -5.12
CA ILE A 16 -3.95 -18.40 -5.76
C ILE A 16 -5.11 -17.41 -5.78
N LEU A 17 -4.89 -16.24 -5.16
CA LEU A 17 -5.79 -15.12 -5.21
C LEU A 17 -5.38 -14.13 -6.31
N TYR A 18 -6.33 -13.73 -7.12
CA TYR A 18 -6.11 -12.74 -8.17
C TYR A 18 -6.60 -11.38 -7.74
N GLY A 19 -5.76 -10.38 -7.89
CA GLY A 19 -6.06 -9.00 -7.50
C GLY A 19 -5.74 -8.00 -8.60
N SER A 20 -6.08 -6.75 -8.33
CA SER A 20 -5.81 -5.63 -9.22
C SER A 20 -5.16 -4.49 -8.48
N THR A 21 -4.24 -3.79 -9.14
CA THR A 21 -3.64 -2.57 -8.62
C THR A 21 -4.50 -1.35 -8.95
N SER A 22 -4.28 -0.26 -8.23
CA SER A 22 -4.96 1.02 -8.43
C SER A 22 -4.68 1.72 -9.76
N SER A 23 -3.70 1.27 -10.51
CA SER A 23 -3.41 1.81 -11.85
C SER A 23 -4.56 1.60 -12.85
N LEU A 24 -5.52 0.73 -12.54
CA LEU A 24 -6.67 0.42 -13.39
C LEU A 24 -7.86 1.36 -13.21
N TRP A 25 -7.83 2.28 -12.22
CA TRP A 25 -8.86 3.32 -12.07
C TRP A 25 -8.22 4.65 -11.67
N ASP A 26 -8.85 5.72 -12.07
CA ASP A 26 -8.36 7.07 -11.79
C ASP A 26 -8.97 7.67 -10.51
N ALA A 27 -8.46 8.84 -10.13
CA ALA A 27 -8.89 9.57 -8.95
C ALA A 27 -10.37 10.07 -8.99
N ARG A 28 -11.07 9.91 -10.12
CA ARG A 28 -12.49 10.27 -10.24
C ARG A 28 -13.41 9.23 -9.61
N HIS A 29 -12.89 8.04 -9.35
CA HIS A 29 -13.64 6.94 -8.76
C HIS A 29 -13.19 6.69 -7.32
N PRO A 30 -14.12 6.70 -6.35
CA PRO A 30 -13.81 6.37 -4.97
C PRO A 30 -13.47 4.87 -4.83
N ILE A 31 -12.81 4.52 -3.74
CA ILE A 31 -12.40 3.13 -3.45
C ILE A 31 -13.60 2.16 -3.44
N GLU A 32 -14.77 2.60 -3.01
CA GLU A 32 -15.99 1.79 -2.99
C GLU A 32 -16.46 1.39 -4.40
N TRP A 33 -16.23 2.26 -5.38
CA TRP A 33 -16.48 1.90 -6.77
C TRP A 33 -15.52 0.80 -7.24
N ALA A 34 -14.24 0.93 -6.91
CA ALA A 34 -13.22 -0.03 -7.27
C ALA A 34 -13.51 -1.41 -6.63
N ILE A 35 -13.84 -1.46 -5.34
CA ILE A 35 -14.22 -2.68 -4.63
C ILE A 35 -15.36 -3.40 -5.36
N LYS A 36 -16.43 -2.68 -5.71
CA LYS A 36 -17.58 -3.24 -6.44
C LYS A 36 -17.19 -3.78 -7.81
N ARG A 37 -16.31 -3.08 -8.54
CA ARG A 37 -15.84 -3.53 -9.86
C ARG A 37 -14.97 -4.75 -9.76
N ILE A 38 -14.05 -4.80 -8.81
CA ILE A 38 -13.19 -5.95 -8.53
C ILE A 38 -14.04 -7.18 -8.22
N ALA A 39 -15.01 -7.05 -7.31
CA ALA A 39 -15.94 -8.12 -6.97
C ALA A 39 -16.75 -8.59 -8.20
N ALA A 40 -17.27 -7.66 -9.02
CA ALA A 40 -18.05 -7.98 -10.20
C ALA A 40 -17.24 -8.69 -11.31
N LEU A 41 -15.91 -8.50 -11.32
CA LEU A 41 -14.99 -9.20 -12.22
C LEU A 41 -14.55 -10.58 -11.71
N GLY A 42 -14.96 -10.96 -10.49
CA GLY A 42 -14.54 -12.21 -9.84
C GLY A 42 -13.11 -12.17 -9.28
N LEU A 43 -12.48 -11.00 -9.22
CA LEU A 43 -11.18 -10.81 -8.59
C LEU A 43 -11.35 -10.75 -7.05
N GLN A 44 -10.35 -11.24 -6.33
CA GLN A 44 -10.42 -11.40 -4.87
C GLN A 44 -9.68 -10.32 -4.10
N GLY A 45 -8.83 -9.53 -4.77
CA GLY A 45 -7.99 -8.57 -4.06
C GLY A 45 -7.75 -7.26 -4.79
N ILE A 46 -7.38 -6.26 -4.03
CA ILE A 46 -7.08 -4.92 -4.53
C ILE A 46 -5.90 -4.31 -3.77
N GLU A 47 -5.08 -3.56 -4.51
CA GLU A 47 -3.97 -2.76 -4.01
C GLU A 47 -4.21 -1.30 -4.38
N PRO A 48 -4.69 -0.43 -3.46
CA PRO A 48 -4.81 1.01 -3.69
C PRO A 48 -3.52 1.76 -3.36
N TYR A 49 -3.40 2.99 -3.87
CA TYR A 49 -2.51 3.99 -3.29
C TYR A 49 -3.12 4.59 -2.02
N ALA A 50 -2.30 4.93 -1.05
CA ALA A 50 -2.73 5.56 0.19
C ALA A 50 -3.61 6.80 -0.04
N LYS A 51 -3.32 7.63 -1.06
CA LYS A 51 -4.13 8.78 -1.43
C LYS A 51 -5.57 8.44 -1.85
N GLN A 52 -5.85 7.23 -2.30
CA GLN A 52 -7.20 6.81 -2.74
C GLN A 52 -8.08 6.38 -1.57
N ILE A 53 -7.47 6.11 -0.43
CA ILE A 53 -8.13 5.71 0.82
C ILE A 53 -7.96 6.74 1.94
N GLU A 54 -7.36 7.88 1.65
CA GLU A 54 -7.05 8.93 2.63
C GLU A 54 -8.29 9.39 3.42
N ASN A 55 -9.43 9.51 2.75
CA ASN A 55 -10.70 9.91 3.37
C ASN A 55 -11.21 8.90 4.43
N HIS A 56 -10.67 7.68 4.44
CA HIS A 56 -11.02 6.64 5.39
C HIS A 56 -10.00 6.48 6.52
N ARG A 57 -8.97 7.33 6.54
CA ARG A 57 -7.91 7.26 7.57
C ARG A 57 -8.44 7.50 8.98
N ALA A 58 -9.47 8.35 9.11
CA ALA A 58 -10.10 8.63 10.39
C ALA A 58 -11.01 7.49 10.89
N ASP A 59 -11.47 6.62 9.99
CA ASP A 59 -12.30 5.46 10.32
C ASP A 59 -11.99 4.29 9.37
N PRO A 60 -10.86 3.62 9.55
CA PRO A 60 -10.45 2.51 8.70
C PRO A 60 -11.36 1.28 8.86
N LEU A 61 -12.05 1.12 10.01
CA LEU A 61 -12.94 0.00 10.23
C LEU A 61 -14.22 0.11 9.39
N ALA A 62 -14.76 1.32 9.19
CA ALA A 62 -15.89 1.52 8.28
C ALA A 62 -15.56 1.16 6.82
N LEU A 63 -14.32 1.38 6.40
CA LEU A 63 -13.86 0.91 5.09
C LEU A 63 -13.68 -0.61 5.08
N LYS A 64 -13.14 -1.19 6.15
CA LYS A 64 -12.97 -2.64 6.27
C LYS A 64 -14.29 -3.38 6.14
N GLU A 65 -15.36 -2.89 6.76
CA GLU A 65 -16.70 -3.47 6.61
C GLU A 65 -17.14 -3.58 5.14
N LYS A 66 -16.85 -2.54 4.32
CA LYS A 66 -17.18 -2.55 2.88
C LYS A 66 -16.36 -3.60 2.11
N PHE A 67 -15.12 -3.82 2.49
CA PHE A 67 -14.30 -4.90 1.95
C PHE A 67 -14.89 -6.27 2.32
N ASP A 68 -15.19 -6.47 3.59
CA ASP A 68 -15.75 -7.72 4.11
C ASP A 68 -17.11 -8.05 3.45
N GLU A 69 -18.01 -7.07 3.30
CA GLU A 69 -19.29 -7.21 2.59
C GLU A 69 -19.14 -7.59 1.12
N SER A 70 -18.08 -7.12 0.48
CA SER A 70 -17.83 -7.38 -0.96
C SER A 70 -17.11 -8.70 -1.23
N GLY A 71 -16.49 -9.29 -0.20
CA GLY A 71 -15.60 -10.44 -0.34
C GLY A 71 -14.27 -10.13 -1.05
N VAL A 72 -13.89 -8.83 -1.14
CA VAL A 72 -12.61 -8.39 -1.69
C VAL A 72 -11.63 -8.15 -0.56
N THR A 73 -10.39 -8.57 -0.71
CA THR A 73 -9.32 -8.39 0.27
C THR A 73 -8.47 -7.17 -0.08
N LEU A 74 -8.13 -6.35 0.90
CA LEU A 74 -7.05 -5.38 0.78
C LEU A 74 -5.72 -6.14 0.87
N ILE A 75 -5.03 -6.30 -0.27
CA ILE A 75 -3.81 -7.10 -0.35
C ILE A 75 -2.65 -6.36 0.31
N ASP A 76 -2.45 -5.13 -0.10
CA ASP A 76 -1.51 -4.17 0.46
C ASP A 76 -1.95 -2.74 0.11
N VAL A 77 -1.16 -1.75 0.51
CA VAL A 77 -1.35 -0.34 0.15
C VAL A 77 -0.02 0.21 -0.35
N SER A 78 -0.04 0.86 -1.51
CA SER A 78 1.11 1.67 -1.95
C SER A 78 1.15 2.99 -1.18
N ASN A 79 2.33 3.42 -0.74
CA ASN A 79 2.50 4.72 -0.08
C ASN A 79 2.16 5.92 -1.00
N GLY A 80 2.25 7.14 -0.48
CA GLY A 80 1.92 8.39 -1.16
C GLY A 80 0.58 8.97 -0.70
N ALA A 81 0.29 8.89 0.60
CA ALA A 81 -0.77 9.65 1.24
C ALA A 81 -0.54 11.16 1.08
N GLN A 82 -1.59 11.95 1.20
CA GLN A 82 -1.49 13.40 1.09
C GLN A 82 -0.52 13.95 2.15
N GLY A 83 0.47 14.73 1.70
CA GLY A 83 1.49 15.32 2.58
C GLY A 83 2.57 14.36 3.08
N GLN A 84 2.47 13.07 2.76
CA GLN A 84 3.50 12.09 3.09
C GLN A 84 4.76 12.34 2.26
N SER A 85 5.91 12.47 2.92
CA SER A 85 7.19 12.52 2.22
C SER A 85 7.51 11.17 1.59
N THR A 86 7.88 11.19 0.32
CA THR A 86 8.35 10.00 -0.42
C THR A 86 9.81 10.14 -0.86
N ILE A 87 10.56 11.03 -0.19
CA ILE A 87 11.98 11.26 -0.44
C ILE A 87 12.77 10.43 0.57
N PHE A 88 13.43 9.39 0.10
CA PHE A 88 14.16 8.45 0.93
C PHE A 88 15.69 8.65 0.89
N THR A 89 16.17 9.44 -0.05
CA THR A 89 17.60 9.64 -0.31
C THR A 89 18.17 10.95 0.30
N ASP A 90 17.32 11.80 0.86
CA ASP A 90 17.70 13.07 1.45
C ASP A 90 17.71 12.97 2.99
N PRO A 91 18.88 13.18 3.65
CA PRO A 91 18.97 13.13 5.11
C PRO A 91 18.10 14.20 5.81
N ALA A 92 17.81 15.31 5.15
CA ALA A 92 16.94 16.36 5.70
C ALA A 92 15.46 15.91 5.74
N GLU A 93 15.04 15.06 4.80
CA GLU A 93 13.69 14.51 4.72
C GLU A 93 13.50 13.24 5.56
N THR A 94 14.57 12.54 5.91
CA THR A 94 14.52 11.25 6.64
C THR A 94 13.60 11.27 7.86
N PRO A 95 13.68 12.26 8.79
CA PRO A 95 12.82 12.27 9.97
C PRO A 95 11.32 12.38 9.62
N LYS A 96 11.00 13.21 8.61
CA LYS A 96 9.63 13.37 8.14
C LYS A 96 9.15 12.10 7.44
N THR A 97 9.97 11.54 6.56
CA THR A 97 9.65 10.31 5.84
C THR A 97 9.33 9.16 6.80
N ILE A 98 10.14 8.95 7.84
CA ILE A 98 9.88 7.93 8.87
C ILE A 98 8.57 8.23 9.60
N THR A 99 8.41 9.46 10.11
CA THR A 99 7.25 9.84 10.90
C THR A 99 5.94 9.66 10.13
N ASP A 100 5.89 10.14 8.88
CA ASP A 100 4.69 10.08 8.04
C ASP A 100 4.29 8.62 7.73
N HIS A 101 5.30 7.77 7.42
CA HIS A 101 5.05 6.37 7.11
C HIS A 101 4.58 5.60 8.34
N VAL A 102 5.25 5.76 9.48
CA VAL A 102 4.86 5.10 10.73
C VAL A 102 3.48 5.56 11.20
N ALA A 103 3.17 6.86 11.05
CA ALA A 103 1.85 7.38 11.39
C ALA A 103 0.75 6.76 10.50
N PHE A 104 0.97 6.62 9.19
CA PHE A 104 0.00 5.97 8.30
C PHE A 104 -0.20 4.49 8.66
N ALA A 105 0.88 3.77 8.95
CA ALA A 105 0.81 2.38 9.37
C ALA A 105 -0.02 2.22 10.65
N ARG A 106 0.23 3.05 11.66
CA ARG A 106 -0.48 3.04 12.94
C ARG A 106 -1.95 3.46 12.79
N ASP A 107 -2.23 4.51 12.03
CA ASP A 107 -3.54 5.14 11.98
C ASP A 107 -4.49 4.44 11.01
N PHE A 108 -3.97 3.73 10.00
CA PHE A 108 -4.77 3.06 8.98
C PHE A 108 -4.49 1.56 8.85
N LEU A 109 -3.24 1.16 8.54
CA LEU A 109 -2.96 -0.24 8.20
C LEU A 109 -3.20 -1.19 9.37
N GLN A 110 -2.73 -0.82 10.55
CA GLN A 110 -2.87 -1.64 11.76
C GLN A 110 -4.34 -1.82 12.17
N PRO A 111 -5.17 -0.77 12.32
CA PRO A 111 -6.61 -0.93 12.63
C PRO A 111 -7.38 -1.67 11.54
N PHE A 112 -7.04 -1.44 10.28
CA PHE A 112 -7.65 -2.16 9.16
C PHE A 112 -7.32 -3.65 9.18
N GLY A 113 -6.15 -4.05 9.71
CA GLY A 113 -5.65 -5.41 9.69
C GLY A 113 -4.85 -5.76 8.43
N CYS A 114 -4.30 -4.76 7.74
CA CYS A 114 -3.42 -4.96 6.59
C CYS A 114 -2.00 -5.23 7.08
N ASP A 115 -1.45 -6.42 6.79
CA ASP A 115 -0.16 -6.88 7.31
C ASP A 115 1.01 -6.69 6.33
N VAL A 116 0.76 -6.13 5.16
CA VAL A 116 1.78 -5.80 4.16
C VAL A 116 1.65 -4.36 3.72
N TRP A 117 2.77 -3.67 3.65
CA TRP A 117 2.82 -2.31 3.14
C TRP A 117 3.86 -2.17 2.03
N LYS A 118 3.40 -1.91 0.82
CA LYS A 118 4.25 -1.64 -0.32
C LYS A 118 4.73 -0.19 -0.32
N VAL A 119 6.04 0.01 -0.32
CA VAL A 119 6.67 1.34 -0.27
C VAL A 119 7.48 1.60 -1.54
N ASN A 120 6.98 2.53 -2.35
CA ASN A 120 7.76 3.13 -3.42
C ASN A 120 8.80 4.06 -2.81
N MET A 121 10.04 3.94 -3.26
CA MET A 121 11.20 4.61 -2.66
C MET A 121 11.47 6.02 -3.22
N GLY A 122 10.47 6.59 -3.90
CA GLY A 122 10.55 7.93 -4.48
C GLY A 122 11.31 7.99 -5.82
N PRO A 123 11.50 9.18 -6.36
CA PRO A 123 12.19 9.37 -7.62
C PRO A 123 13.71 9.26 -7.46
N ARG A 124 14.37 8.90 -8.56
CA ARG A 124 15.84 8.96 -8.66
C ARG A 124 16.28 10.42 -8.69
N PRO A 125 17.36 10.79 -7.96
CA PRO A 125 18.01 12.08 -8.13
C PRO A 125 18.46 12.29 -9.59
N ALA A 126 18.46 13.54 -10.07
CA ALA A 126 18.74 13.86 -11.47
C ALA A 126 20.15 13.40 -11.94
N GLU A 127 21.13 13.48 -11.04
CA GLU A 127 22.51 13.08 -11.29
C GLU A 127 22.78 11.57 -11.05
N GLY A 128 21.73 10.79 -10.80
CA GLY A 128 21.82 9.41 -10.35
C GLY A 128 21.85 9.29 -8.83
N THR A 129 21.81 8.07 -8.32
CA THR A 129 21.84 7.82 -6.88
C THR A 129 23.26 7.48 -6.46
N THR A 130 23.79 8.19 -5.48
CA THR A 130 25.13 7.95 -4.90
C THR A 130 25.10 6.85 -3.84
N ASP A 131 26.27 6.31 -3.46
CA ASP A 131 26.39 5.32 -2.39
C ASP A 131 25.91 5.87 -1.04
N ASP A 132 26.16 7.16 -0.75
CA ASP A 132 25.70 7.81 0.48
C ASP A 132 24.17 7.93 0.49
N GLU A 133 23.54 8.30 -0.63
CA GLU A 133 22.08 8.33 -0.76
C GLU A 133 21.45 6.94 -0.64
N LEU A 134 22.07 5.89 -1.19
CA LEU A 134 21.63 4.51 -1.02
C LEU A 134 21.71 4.06 0.45
N LYS A 135 22.74 4.52 1.17
CA LYS A 135 22.87 4.26 2.60
C LYS A 135 21.74 4.92 3.39
N ILE A 136 21.46 6.21 3.14
CA ILE A 136 20.37 6.95 3.77
C ILE A 136 19.02 6.27 3.50
N LEU A 137 18.76 5.91 2.24
CA LEU A 137 17.56 5.17 1.84
C LEU A 137 17.42 3.87 2.63
N THR A 138 18.50 3.09 2.71
CA THR A 138 18.50 1.80 3.42
C THR A 138 18.24 1.97 4.91
N GLU A 139 18.88 2.94 5.56
CA GLU A 139 18.67 3.26 6.97
C GLU A 139 17.23 3.72 7.23
N THR A 140 16.68 4.57 6.36
CA THR A 140 15.29 5.05 6.42
C THR A 140 14.28 3.90 6.32
N LEU A 141 14.45 3.02 5.32
CA LEU A 141 13.58 1.84 5.14
C LEU A 141 13.68 0.87 6.33
N ASN A 142 14.90 0.62 6.82
CA ASN A 142 15.11 -0.26 7.96
C ASN A 142 14.42 0.28 9.23
N GLU A 143 14.47 1.58 9.47
CA GLU A 143 13.81 2.17 10.64
C GLU A 143 12.29 2.13 10.51
N ILE A 144 11.73 2.46 9.35
CA ILE A 144 10.28 2.28 9.09
C ILE A 144 9.89 0.81 9.28
N GLY A 145 10.64 -0.12 8.67
CA GLY A 145 10.37 -1.54 8.77
C GLY A 145 10.45 -2.09 10.20
N ARG A 146 11.40 -1.58 11.01
CA ARG A 146 11.51 -1.93 12.43
C ARG A 146 10.25 -1.50 13.20
N GLN A 147 9.80 -0.26 13.01
CA GLN A 147 8.63 0.27 13.72
C GLN A 147 7.32 -0.38 13.25
N THR A 148 7.15 -0.60 11.94
CA THR A 148 5.93 -1.24 11.40
C THR A 148 5.85 -2.72 11.77
N LYS A 149 6.98 -3.40 11.91
CA LYS A 149 7.03 -4.79 12.40
C LYS A 149 6.45 -4.94 13.81
N GLU A 150 6.64 -3.96 14.69
CA GLU A 150 6.04 -3.93 16.03
C GLU A 150 4.51 -3.85 15.99
N MET A 151 3.95 -3.36 14.87
CA MET A 151 2.51 -3.30 14.58
C MET A 151 1.99 -4.54 13.84
N GLY A 152 2.85 -5.53 13.55
CA GLY A 152 2.52 -6.71 12.77
C GLY A 152 2.53 -6.49 11.25
N ILE A 153 3.11 -5.37 10.77
CA ILE A 153 3.10 -4.97 9.36
C ILE A 153 4.49 -5.20 8.76
N ARG A 154 4.54 -5.92 7.65
CA ARG A 154 5.76 -6.15 6.86
C ARG A 154 5.92 -5.03 5.83
N LEU A 155 7.06 -4.35 5.87
CA LEU A 155 7.43 -3.40 4.82
C LEU A 155 7.93 -4.16 3.59
N ALA A 156 7.38 -3.81 2.41
CA ALA A 156 7.79 -4.35 1.13
C ALA A 156 8.32 -3.22 0.23
N PRO A 157 9.64 -2.97 0.19
CA PRO A 157 10.22 -1.99 -0.72
C PRO A 157 9.93 -2.37 -2.16
N HIS A 158 9.48 -1.40 -2.95
CA HIS A 158 9.06 -1.60 -4.33
C HIS A 158 9.90 -0.74 -5.28
N PRO A 159 10.90 -1.34 -5.96
CA PRO A 159 11.76 -0.61 -6.89
C PRO A 159 11.02 -0.27 -8.19
N HIS A 160 11.44 0.82 -8.80
CA HIS A 160 11.01 1.25 -10.13
C HIS A 160 12.23 1.68 -10.95
N VAL A 161 12.16 1.51 -12.26
CA VAL A 161 13.20 1.96 -13.20
C VAL A 161 13.49 3.46 -13.14
N TRP A 162 12.55 4.25 -12.62
CA TRP A 162 12.68 5.69 -12.35
C TRP A 162 13.02 6.01 -10.89
N GLY A 163 13.13 4.97 -10.06
CA GLY A 163 13.46 5.10 -8.64
C GLY A 163 14.95 5.15 -8.36
N PRO A 164 15.34 5.37 -7.09
CA PRO A 164 16.74 5.42 -6.68
C PRO A 164 17.46 4.06 -6.78
N VAL A 165 16.70 2.97 -6.77
CA VAL A 165 17.18 1.58 -6.92
C VAL A 165 16.49 0.95 -8.12
N GLU A 166 17.27 0.31 -8.99
CA GLU A 166 16.78 -0.45 -10.16
C GLU A 166 16.58 -1.92 -9.81
#